data_ae64023ed301d9529bf2175b78677d6c
#
_entry.id   ae64023ed301d9529bf2175b78677d6c
#
_cell.length_a   1.000
_cell.length_b   1.000
_cell.length_c   1.000
_cell.angle_alpha   90.00
_cell.angle_beta   90.00
_cell.angle_gamma   90.00
#
_symmetry.space_group_name_H-M   'P 1'
#
loop_
_entity.id
_entity.type
_entity.pdbx_description
1 polymer ?
#
loop_
_entity_poly.entity_id
_entity_poly.type
_entity_poly.pdbx_seq_one_letter_code
_entity_poly.pdbx_strand_id
1 'polypeptide(L)'
;MTNFWAAIVFWILAWMINIWIARQNETKILNLFPPILFGVSVMFIWEASVVHFEVSPVILPPPSAIYYKFISSIPILWGDFVQTALKGALSGYFMGCGAAFVVSLIADRFKFFERGVLPIANFLAAMPIIGIAPILVMWYGYGWQSKAAVVAVMVFFPIFINTVQGIKMSDKIHRDLMQTYNANYIQTLLKLRLATAMPFIFNGLKICTTLSLIGAIVAEFFGSPIRGMGFRISTEAPRFALDMVWAEISVAAIAGSLFYGGVVLLEKKITFWHPSQRGRA
;
A
#
# COMPACT_ATOMS: atom_id res chain seq x y z
N MET A 1 28.36 -24.98 12.22
CA MET A 1 28.36 -24.22 13.50
C MET A 1 28.96 -22.82 13.36
N THR A 2 30.05 -22.62 12.64
CA THR A 2 30.73 -21.31 12.48
C THR A 2 29.87 -20.22 11.86
N ASN A 3 29.02 -20.53 10.88
CA ASN A 3 28.26 -19.51 10.15
C ASN A 3 27.12 -18.87 10.96
N PHE A 4 26.47 -19.58 11.88
CA PHE A 4 25.38 -19.05 12.71
C PHE A 4 25.91 -18.06 13.76
N TRP A 5 26.95 -18.42 14.48
CA TRP A 5 27.58 -17.52 15.45
C TRP A 5 28.18 -16.28 14.76
N ALA A 6 28.75 -16.45 13.57
CA ALA A 6 29.21 -15.32 12.75
C ALA A 6 28.05 -14.40 12.35
N ALA A 7 26.87 -14.94 12.04
CA ALA A 7 25.69 -14.14 11.74
C ALA A 7 25.20 -13.33 12.95
N ILE A 8 25.20 -13.91 14.15
CA ILE A 8 24.88 -13.21 15.38
C ILE A 8 25.87 -12.08 15.66
N VAL A 9 27.15 -12.35 15.55
CA VAL A 9 28.20 -11.33 15.74
C VAL A 9 28.04 -10.20 14.72
N PHE A 10 27.80 -10.53 13.44
CA PHE A 10 27.53 -9.54 12.40
C PHE A 10 26.29 -8.68 12.72
N TRP A 11 25.23 -9.29 13.19
CA TRP A 11 24.01 -8.57 13.57
C TRP A 11 24.24 -7.61 14.74
N ILE A 12 24.97 -8.05 15.77
CA ILE A 12 25.33 -7.19 16.92
C ILE A 12 26.20 -6.02 16.45
N LEU A 13 27.18 -6.28 15.58
CA LEU A 13 28.02 -5.24 15.02
C LEU A 13 27.22 -4.27 14.16
N ALA A 14 26.32 -4.76 13.31
CA ALA A 14 25.44 -3.94 12.50
C ALA A 14 24.55 -3.04 13.37
N TRP A 15 24.06 -3.57 14.49
CA TRP A 15 23.27 -2.79 15.45
C TRP A 15 24.09 -1.71 16.15
N MET A 16 25.31 -2.03 16.58
CA MET A 16 26.22 -1.04 17.18
C MET A 16 26.57 0.08 16.19
N ILE A 17 26.83 -0.28 14.93
CA ILE A 17 27.09 0.70 13.84
C ILE A 17 25.87 1.58 13.63
N ASN A 18 24.65 1.01 13.59
CA ASN A 18 23.43 1.79 13.44
C ASN A 18 23.21 2.77 14.59
N ILE A 19 23.48 2.37 15.84
CA ILE A 19 23.40 3.26 17.00
C ILE A 19 24.45 4.37 16.90
N TRP A 20 25.65 4.05 16.45
CA TRP A 20 26.73 5.02 16.27
C TRP A 20 26.38 6.05 15.18
N ILE A 21 25.88 5.59 14.01
CA ILE A 21 25.44 6.46 12.93
C ILE A 21 24.29 7.37 13.37
N ALA A 22 23.30 6.84 14.13
CA ALA A 22 22.19 7.61 14.63
C ALA A 22 22.59 8.75 15.61
N ARG A 23 23.81 8.69 16.16
CA ARG A 23 24.37 9.75 17.02
C ARG A 23 25.14 10.84 16.25
N GLN A 24 25.38 10.63 14.97
CA GLN A 24 26.08 11.60 14.12
C GLN A 24 25.11 12.54 13.40
N ASN A 25 25.62 13.74 13.04
CA ASN A 25 24.82 14.76 12.35
C ASN A 25 24.27 14.25 11.01
N GLU A 26 22.99 14.53 10.77
CA GLU A 26 22.17 14.02 9.67
C GLU A 26 22.65 14.51 8.29
N THR A 27 23.39 13.66 7.59
CA THR A 27 23.52 13.79 6.13
C THR A 27 22.54 12.85 5.43
N LYS A 28 21.98 13.26 4.29
CA LYS A 28 20.96 12.46 3.54
C LYS A 28 21.44 11.04 3.21
N ILE A 29 22.73 10.85 2.98
CA ILE A 29 23.37 9.56 2.67
C ILE A 29 23.46 8.70 3.95
N LEU A 30 23.78 9.30 5.09
CA LEU A 30 23.88 8.60 6.36
C LEU A 30 22.53 8.06 6.82
N ASN A 31 21.41 8.73 6.49
CA ASN A 31 20.07 8.31 6.85
C ASN A 31 19.56 7.09 6.06
N LEU A 32 20.15 6.79 4.91
CA LEU A 32 19.77 5.62 4.11
C LEU A 32 20.51 4.35 4.53
N PHE A 33 21.67 4.50 5.15
CA PHE A 33 22.55 3.38 5.52
C PHE A 33 21.96 2.46 6.62
N PRO A 34 21.40 2.99 7.74
CA PRO A 34 20.82 2.16 8.79
C PRO A 34 19.72 1.19 8.34
N PRO A 35 18.68 1.59 7.56
CA PRO A 35 17.67 0.65 7.13
C PRO A 35 18.21 -0.43 6.16
N ILE A 36 19.18 -0.10 5.31
CA ILE A 36 19.83 -1.06 4.42
C ILE A 36 20.64 -2.07 5.23
N LEU A 37 21.49 -1.60 6.14
CA LEU A 37 22.32 -2.46 6.98
C LEU A 37 21.44 -3.38 7.86
N PHE A 38 20.34 -2.85 8.40
CA PHE A 38 19.38 -3.64 9.16
C PHE A 38 18.73 -4.72 8.29
N GLY A 39 18.24 -4.36 7.10
CA GLY A 39 17.63 -5.32 6.17
C GLY A 39 18.60 -6.45 5.76
N VAL A 40 19.85 -6.12 5.42
CA VAL A 40 20.89 -7.09 5.08
C VAL A 40 21.19 -8.01 6.26
N SER A 41 21.30 -7.46 7.48
CA SER A 41 21.56 -8.28 8.67
C SER A 41 20.42 -9.23 9.00
N VAL A 42 19.15 -8.83 8.81
CA VAL A 42 17.99 -9.71 8.98
C VAL A 42 18.01 -10.85 7.95
N MET A 43 18.29 -10.55 6.68
CA MET A 43 18.40 -11.58 5.64
C MET A 43 19.54 -12.57 5.93
N PHE A 44 20.66 -12.06 6.43
CA PHE A 44 21.81 -12.91 6.76
C PHE A 44 21.51 -13.83 7.98
N ILE A 45 20.84 -13.32 9.01
CA ILE A 45 20.42 -14.15 10.15
C ILE A 45 19.39 -15.20 9.70
N TRP A 46 18.42 -14.83 8.86
CA TRP A 46 17.45 -15.78 8.34
C TRP A 46 18.16 -16.93 7.59
N GLU A 47 19.04 -16.61 6.64
CA GLU A 47 19.83 -17.61 5.92
C GLU A 47 20.61 -18.52 6.87
N ALA A 48 21.39 -17.90 7.78
CA ALA A 48 22.23 -18.64 8.72
C ALA A 48 21.41 -19.53 9.68
N SER A 49 20.25 -19.06 10.12
CA SER A 49 19.34 -19.82 11.01
C SER A 49 18.76 -21.03 10.29
N VAL A 50 18.23 -20.82 9.08
CA VAL A 50 17.62 -21.92 8.30
C VAL A 50 18.65 -23.01 8.00
N VAL A 51 19.86 -22.61 7.60
CA VAL A 51 20.95 -23.55 7.28
C VAL A 51 21.49 -24.23 8.55
N HIS A 52 21.62 -23.50 9.66
CA HIS A 52 22.20 -24.06 10.91
C HIS A 52 21.27 -25.05 11.59
N PHE A 53 19.98 -24.74 11.64
CA PHE A 53 18.97 -25.59 12.27
C PHE A 53 18.39 -26.65 11.33
N GLU A 54 18.94 -26.76 10.12
CA GLU A 54 18.50 -27.71 9.10
C GLU A 54 16.97 -27.63 8.87
N VAL A 55 16.43 -26.39 8.91
CA VAL A 55 14.98 -26.17 8.73
C VAL A 55 14.59 -26.61 7.33
N SER A 56 13.60 -27.50 7.26
CA SER A 56 13.10 -27.97 5.97
C SER A 56 12.63 -26.79 5.09
N PRO A 57 13.05 -26.71 3.81
CA PRO A 57 12.57 -25.68 2.88
C PRO A 57 11.05 -25.65 2.70
N VAL A 58 10.39 -26.76 3.05
CA VAL A 58 8.92 -26.90 3.10
C VAL A 58 8.30 -26.05 4.23
N ILE A 59 9.06 -25.73 5.29
CA ILE A 59 8.59 -24.91 6.41
C ILE A 59 9.03 -23.46 6.18
N LEU A 60 10.32 -23.27 5.92
CA LEU A 60 10.89 -21.95 5.69
C LEU A 60 12.08 -22.05 4.72
N PRO A 61 11.96 -21.59 3.47
CA PRO A 61 13.08 -21.57 2.54
C PRO A 61 14.11 -20.49 2.95
N PRO A 62 15.40 -20.76 2.75
CA PRO A 62 16.42 -19.73 2.95
C PRO A 62 16.31 -18.64 1.87
N PRO A 63 16.68 -17.38 2.17
CA PRO A 63 16.73 -16.28 1.21
C PRO A 63 17.43 -16.60 -0.11
N SER A 64 18.50 -17.39 -0.07
CA SER A 64 19.20 -17.84 -1.27
C SER A 64 18.31 -18.69 -2.21
N ALA A 65 17.53 -19.62 -1.68
CA ALA A 65 16.59 -20.42 -2.47
C ALA A 65 15.47 -19.56 -3.07
N ILE A 66 14.95 -18.61 -2.30
CA ILE A 66 13.94 -17.63 -2.78
C ILE A 66 14.53 -16.82 -3.93
N TYR A 67 15.76 -16.34 -3.82
CA TYR A 67 16.42 -15.57 -4.87
C TYR A 67 16.61 -16.38 -6.16
N TYR A 68 17.09 -17.62 -6.07
CA TYR A 68 17.21 -18.52 -7.23
C TYR A 68 15.84 -18.78 -7.88
N LYS A 69 14.81 -19.02 -7.07
CA LYS A 69 13.45 -19.22 -7.59
C LYS A 69 12.92 -17.96 -8.26
N PHE A 70 13.14 -16.81 -7.67
CA PHE A 70 12.74 -15.52 -8.23
C PHE A 70 13.33 -15.33 -9.64
N ILE A 71 14.64 -15.53 -9.80
CA ILE A 71 15.29 -15.36 -11.11
C ILE A 71 14.86 -16.40 -12.13
N SER A 72 14.76 -17.66 -11.73
CA SER A 72 14.35 -18.75 -12.65
C SER A 72 12.89 -18.65 -13.09
N SER A 73 12.05 -17.94 -12.33
CA SER A 73 10.60 -17.84 -12.57
C SER A 73 10.15 -16.45 -13.05
N ILE A 74 11.06 -15.56 -13.47
CA ILE A 74 10.74 -14.18 -13.91
C ILE A 74 9.57 -14.12 -14.92
N PRO A 75 9.46 -14.96 -15.95
CA PRO A 75 8.35 -14.88 -16.88
C PRO A 75 6.98 -15.17 -16.23
N ILE A 76 6.96 -16.07 -15.24
CA ILE A 76 5.75 -16.41 -14.48
C ILE A 76 5.39 -15.25 -13.57
N LEU A 77 6.35 -14.80 -12.74
CA LEU A 77 6.20 -13.67 -11.81
C LEU A 77 5.74 -12.39 -12.52
N TRP A 78 6.27 -12.12 -13.70
CA TRP A 78 5.85 -10.99 -14.51
C TRP A 78 4.38 -11.11 -14.96
N GLY A 79 3.98 -12.30 -15.41
CA GLY A 79 2.58 -12.56 -15.81
C GLY A 79 1.61 -12.38 -14.65
N ASP A 80 1.99 -12.87 -13.48
CA ASP A 80 1.21 -12.78 -12.24
C ASP A 80 1.17 -11.33 -11.72
N PHE A 81 2.29 -10.60 -11.77
CA PHE A 81 2.35 -9.17 -11.49
C PHE A 81 1.41 -8.34 -12.38
N VAL A 82 1.45 -8.54 -13.69
CA VAL A 82 0.58 -7.82 -14.62
C VAL A 82 -0.90 -8.08 -14.31
N GLN A 83 -1.26 -9.33 -14.02
CA GLN A 83 -2.64 -9.69 -13.70
C GLN A 83 -3.11 -9.06 -12.39
N THR A 84 -2.34 -9.19 -11.31
CA THR A 84 -2.72 -8.74 -9.98
C THR A 84 -2.52 -7.23 -9.80
N ALA A 85 -1.30 -6.72 -10.10
CA ALA A 85 -0.96 -5.34 -9.80
C ALA A 85 -1.52 -4.37 -10.84
N LEU A 86 -1.28 -4.62 -12.15
CA LEU A 86 -1.69 -3.65 -13.17
C LEU A 86 -3.18 -3.75 -13.51
N LYS A 87 -3.70 -4.97 -13.72
CA LYS A 87 -5.10 -5.14 -14.13
C LYS A 87 -6.06 -5.11 -12.94
N GLY A 88 -5.74 -5.81 -11.85
CA GLY A 88 -6.59 -5.89 -10.66
C GLY A 88 -6.47 -4.67 -9.76
N ALA A 89 -5.30 -4.51 -9.12
CA ALA A 89 -5.09 -3.51 -8.09
C ALA A 89 -5.15 -2.08 -8.63
N LEU A 90 -4.41 -1.78 -9.69
CA LEU A 90 -4.33 -0.41 -10.23
C LEU A 90 -5.66 0.05 -10.82
N SER A 91 -6.37 -0.80 -11.57
CA SER A 91 -7.68 -0.47 -12.12
C SER A 91 -8.70 -0.21 -11.00
N GLY A 92 -8.77 -1.11 -10.00
CA GLY A 92 -9.66 -0.95 -8.85
C GLY A 92 -9.31 0.27 -8.01
N TYR A 93 -8.02 0.59 -7.85
CA TYR A 93 -7.56 1.79 -7.16
C TYR A 93 -8.09 3.06 -7.83
N PHE A 94 -7.90 3.21 -9.14
CA PHE A 94 -8.40 4.40 -9.84
C PHE A 94 -9.93 4.48 -9.83
N MET A 95 -10.63 3.37 -10.02
CA MET A 95 -12.08 3.34 -9.98
C MET A 95 -12.61 3.70 -8.58
N GLY A 96 -12.09 3.07 -7.54
CA GLY A 96 -12.55 3.28 -6.16
C GLY A 96 -12.18 4.66 -5.63
N CYS A 97 -10.92 5.10 -5.79
CA CYS A 97 -10.48 6.42 -5.35
C CYS A 97 -11.19 7.54 -6.12
N GLY A 98 -11.37 7.40 -7.43
CA GLY A 98 -12.09 8.37 -8.25
C GLY A 98 -13.56 8.49 -7.85
N ALA A 99 -14.26 7.37 -7.69
CA ALA A 99 -15.63 7.35 -7.23
C ALA A 99 -15.77 7.95 -5.83
N ALA A 100 -14.90 7.58 -4.90
CA ALA A 100 -14.90 8.12 -3.54
C ALA A 100 -14.67 9.63 -3.50
N PHE A 101 -13.75 10.14 -4.31
CA PHE A 101 -13.49 11.58 -4.43
C PHE A 101 -14.74 12.33 -4.92
N VAL A 102 -15.37 11.85 -6.00
CA VAL A 102 -16.60 12.47 -6.53
C VAL A 102 -17.73 12.46 -5.50
N VAL A 103 -17.97 11.30 -4.85
CA VAL A 103 -19.00 11.18 -3.80
C VAL A 103 -18.71 12.08 -2.60
N SER A 104 -17.42 12.29 -2.25
CA SER A 104 -17.01 13.21 -1.17
C SER A 104 -17.37 14.65 -1.49
N LEU A 105 -17.21 15.09 -2.73
CA LEU A 105 -17.60 16.45 -3.16
C LEU A 105 -19.12 16.64 -3.12
N ILE A 106 -19.86 15.62 -3.52
CA ILE A 106 -21.35 15.63 -3.43
C ILE A 106 -21.80 15.68 -1.96
N ALA A 107 -21.19 14.87 -1.10
CA ALA A 107 -21.48 14.84 0.32
C ALA A 107 -21.18 16.19 1.00
N ASP A 108 -20.10 16.86 0.60
CA ASP A 108 -19.79 18.21 1.09
C ASP A 108 -20.82 19.27 0.70
N ARG A 109 -21.39 19.14 -0.50
CA ARG A 109 -22.39 20.08 -0.99
C ARG A 109 -23.74 19.94 -0.29
N PHE A 110 -24.14 18.73 0.05
CA PHE A 110 -25.46 18.40 0.60
C PHE A 110 -25.33 17.79 2.00
N LYS A 111 -25.67 18.56 3.03
CA LYS A 111 -25.62 18.13 4.45
C LYS A 111 -26.41 16.84 4.75
N PHE A 112 -27.44 16.56 3.96
CA PHE A 112 -28.19 15.30 4.08
C PHE A 112 -27.29 14.09 3.75
N PHE A 113 -26.55 14.16 2.65
CA PHE A 113 -25.61 13.10 2.26
C PHE A 113 -24.46 12.95 3.26
N GLU A 114 -23.94 14.05 3.77
CA GLU A 114 -22.88 14.02 4.77
C GLU A 114 -23.32 13.25 6.03
N ARG A 115 -24.51 13.57 6.56
CA ARG A 115 -25.03 12.94 7.79
C ARG A 115 -25.46 11.48 7.59
N GLY A 116 -25.90 11.11 6.39
CA GLY A 116 -26.35 9.76 6.07
C GLY A 116 -25.20 8.85 5.64
N VAL A 117 -24.34 9.32 4.75
CA VAL A 117 -23.29 8.48 4.14
C VAL A 117 -22.13 8.22 5.09
N LEU A 118 -21.74 9.16 5.94
CA LEU A 118 -20.57 9.03 6.81
C LEU A 118 -20.69 7.86 7.82
N PRO A 119 -21.80 7.68 8.55
CA PRO A 119 -21.99 6.51 9.40
C PRO A 119 -21.99 5.19 8.63
N ILE A 120 -22.64 5.17 7.44
CA ILE A 120 -22.66 3.99 6.57
C ILE A 120 -21.26 3.67 6.07
N ALA A 121 -20.50 4.70 5.67
CA ALA A 121 -19.12 4.54 5.22
C ALA A 121 -18.23 3.92 6.31
N ASN A 122 -18.36 4.38 7.56
CA ASN A 122 -17.60 3.82 8.68
C ASN A 122 -18.00 2.37 8.96
N PHE A 123 -19.27 2.04 8.87
CA PHE A 123 -19.77 0.66 9.03
C PHE A 123 -19.23 -0.26 7.92
N LEU A 124 -19.33 0.17 6.67
CA LEU A 124 -18.86 -0.61 5.52
C LEU A 124 -17.32 -0.73 5.50
N ALA A 125 -16.60 0.29 5.97
CA ALA A 125 -15.15 0.23 6.12
C ALA A 125 -14.69 -0.84 7.14
N ALA A 126 -15.53 -1.17 8.11
CA ALA A 126 -15.26 -2.21 9.10
C ALA A 126 -15.64 -3.63 8.62
N MET A 127 -16.30 -3.76 7.45
CA MET A 127 -16.68 -5.08 6.94
C MET A 127 -15.46 -5.87 6.48
N PRO A 128 -15.37 -7.18 6.87
CA PRO A 128 -14.26 -8.01 6.43
C PRO A 128 -14.35 -8.29 4.93
N ILE A 129 -13.35 -7.79 4.20
CA ILE A 129 -13.28 -7.94 2.73
C ILE A 129 -13.33 -9.39 2.26
N ILE A 130 -12.81 -10.31 3.08
CA ILE A 130 -12.83 -11.76 2.82
C ILE A 130 -14.27 -12.27 2.61
N GLY A 131 -15.26 -11.68 3.31
CA GLY A 131 -16.65 -12.04 3.14
C GLY A 131 -17.30 -11.50 1.85
N ILE A 132 -16.84 -10.35 1.37
CA ILE A 132 -17.39 -9.69 0.18
C ILE A 132 -16.73 -10.20 -1.12
N ALA A 133 -15.47 -10.55 -1.06
CA ALA A 133 -14.70 -10.96 -2.23
C ALA A 133 -15.34 -12.12 -3.02
N PRO A 134 -15.82 -13.23 -2.40
CA PRO A 134 -16.48 -14.30 -3.13
C PRO A 134 -17.72 -13.84 -3.91
N ILE A 135 -18.50 -12.93 -3.31
CA ILE A 135 -19.74 -12.41 -3.91
C ILE A 135 -19.41 -11.60 -5.17
N LEU A 136 -18.39 -10.73 -5.08
CA LEU A 136 -17.97 -9.94 -6.23
C LEU A 136 -17.33 -10.80 -7.33
N VAL A 137 -16.59 -11.85 -6.95
CA VAL A 137 -16.07 -12.83 -7.92
C VAL A 137 -17.22 -13.57 -8.60
N MET A 138 -18.28 -13.92 -7.89
CA MET A 138 -19.45 -14.59 -8.45
C MET A 138 -20.23 -13.68 -9.43
N TRP A 139 -20.33 -12.37 -9.14
CA TRP A 139 -21.02 -11.41 -10.01
C TRP A 139 -20.24 -11.02 -11.26
N TYR A 140 -18.93 -10.79 -11.13
CA TYR A 140 -18.06 -10.28 -12.20
C TYR A 140 -17.20 -11.36 -12.86
N GLY A 141 -17.30 -12.62 -12.39
CA GLY A 141 -16.52 -13.75 -12.92
C GLY A 141 -15.07 -13.76 -12.47
N TYR A 142 -14.31 -14.71 -13.03
CA TYR A 142 -12.92 -14.95 -12.62
C TYR A 142 -11.89 -13.99 -13.26
N GLY A 143 -12.31 -13.09 -14.11
CA GLY A 143 -11.45 -12.10 -14.76
C GLY A 143 -10.84 -11.06 -13.81
N TRP A 144 -10.09 -10.13 -14.34
CA TRP A 144 -9.52 -9.01 -13.57
C TRP A 144 -10.59 -8.05 -13.05
N GLN A 145 -11.79 -8.03 -13.66
CA GLN A 145 -12.89 -7.14 -13.30
C GLN A 145 -13.37 -7.37 -11.88
N SER A 146 -13.49 -8.62 -11.44
CA SER A 146 -13.87 -8.96 -10.07
C SER A 146 -12.83 -8.49 -9.06
N LYS A 147 -11.54 -8.61 -9.38
CA LYS A 147 -10.43 -8.12 -8.54
C LYS A 147 -10.48 -6.60 -8.43
N ALA A 148 -10.67 -5.92 -9.56
CA ALA A 148 -10.84 -4.47 -9.58
C ALA A 148 -12.08 -4.02 -8.79
N ALA A 149 -13.19 -4.74 -8.83
CA ALA A 149 -14.38 -4.44 -8.04
C ALA A 149 -14.13 -4.59 -6.54
N VAL A 150 -13.47 -5.68 -6.10
CA VAL A 150 -13.08 -5.88 -4.70
C VAL A 150 -12.18 -4.74 -4.22
N VAL A 151 -11.17 -4.40 -5.01
CA VAL A 151 -10.24 -3.30 -4.71
C VAL A 151 -10.99 -1.98 -4.65
N ALA A 152 -11.86 -1.69 -5.61
CA ALA A 152 -12.62 -0.43 -5.64
C ALA A 152 -13.47 -0.24 -4.38
N VAL A 153 -14.16 -1.28 -3.91
CA VAL A 153 -14.90 -1.24 -2.64
C VAL A 153 -13.96 -1.00 -1.47
N MET A 154 -12.81 -1.67 -1.44
CA MET A 154 -11.86 -1.60 -0.32
C MET A 154 -11.19 -0.22 -0.18
N VAL A 155 -10.86 0.45 -1.29
CA VAL A 155 -10.21 1.76 -1.26
C VAL A 155 -11.19 2.94 -1.19
N PHE A 156 -12.46 2.71 -1.50
CA PHE A 156 -13.49 3.75 -1.54
C PHE A 156 -13.62 4.48 -0.18
N PHE A 157 -13.80 3.72 0.89
CA PHE A 157 -14.11 4.31 2.20
C PHE A 157 -12.93 5.09 2.81
N PRO A 158 -11.69 4.61 2.79
CA PRO A 158 -10.54 5.39 3.25
C PRO A 158 -10.39 6.72 2.52
N ILE A 159 -10.55 6.74 1.20
CA ILE A 159 -10.50 7.99 0.42
C ILE A 159 -11.67 8.91 0.75
N PHE A 160 -12.88 8.36 0.80
CA PHE A 160 -14.08 9.13 1.13
C PHE A 160 -13.94 9.85 2.48
N ILE A 161 -13.55 9.11 3.53
CA ILE A 161 -13.41 9.64 4.88
C ILE A 161 -12.30 10.70 4.93
N ASN A 162 -11.12 10.42 4.37
CA ASN A 162 -10.00 11.36 4.36
C ASN A 162 -10.34 12.65 3.56
N THR A 163 -11.02 12.51 2.42
CA THR A 163 -11.43 13.67 1.61
C THR A 163 -12.43 14.55 2.35
N VAL A 164 -13.49 13.97 2.91
CA VAL A 164 -14.49 14.72 3.68
C VAL A 164 -13.87 15.41 4.90
N GLN A 165 -13.02 14.72 5.64
CA GLN A 165 -12.29 15.31 6.76
C GLN A 165 -11.39 16.46 6.31
N GLY A 166 -10.61 16.26 5.25
CA GLY A 166 -9.71 17.27 4.71
C GLY A 166 -10.44 18.54 4.28
N ILE A 167 -11.59 18.41 3.60
CA ILE A 167 -12.41 19.56 3.16
C ILE A 167 -12.91 20.37 4.37
N LYS A 168 -13.22 19.71 5.49
CA LYS A 168 -13.69 20.36 6.73
C LYS A 168 -12.59 21.08 7.49
N MET A 169 -11.32 20.71 7.31
CA MET A 169 -10.19 21.29 8.03
C MET A 169 -9.83 22.71 7.59
N SER A 170 -10.54 23.29 6.61
CA SER A 170 -10.34 24.68 6.24
C SER A 170 -10.70 25.64 7.38
N ASP A 171 -9.81 26.57 7.70
CA ASP A 171 -9.99 27.54 8.77
C ASP A 171 -11.22 28.43 8.52
N LYS A 172 -11.94 28.75 9.59
CA LYS A 172 -13.10 29.64 9.54
C LYS A 172 -12.72 31.02 9.03
N ILE A 173 -11.59 31.56 9.50
CA ILE A 173 -11.10 32.90 9.10
C ILE A 173 -10.90 32.98 7.59
N HIS A 174 -10.29 31.96 6.99
CA HIS A 174 -10.09 31.91 5.55
C HIS A 174 -11.41 31.78 4.78
N ARG A 175 -12.40 31.05 5.34
CA ARG A 175 -13.74 30.97 4.72
C ARG A 175 -14.48 32.29 4.78
N ASP A 176 -14.42 32.98 5.92
CA ASP A 176 -15.04 34.32 6.09
C ASP A 176 -14.39 35.33 5.16
N LEU A 177 -13.05 35.27 4.97
CA LEU A 177 -12.35 36.07 3.97
C LEU A 177 -12.87 35.82 2.55
N MET A 178 -13.05 34.55 2.16
CA MET A 178 -13.63 34.21 0.85
C MET A 178 -15.05 34.77 0.67
N GLN A 179 -15.85 34.81 1.74
CA GLN A 179 -17.19 35.45 1.72
C GLN A 179 -17.09 36.96 1.55
N THR A 180 -16.13 37.62 2.23
CA THR A 180 -15.87 39.05 2.06
C THR A 180 -15.56 39.43 0.61
N TYR A 181 -14.85 38.53 -0.10
CA TYR A 181 -14.60 38.70 -1.55
C TYR A 181 -15.76 38.23 -2.45
N ASN A 182 -16.93 37.96 -1.87
CA ASN A 182 -18.11 37.45 -2.57
C ASN A 182 -17.83 36.19 -3.41
N ALA A 183 -16.92 35.32 -2.92
CA ALA A 183 -16.61 34.07 -3.60
C ALA A 183 -17.78 33.09 -3.47
N ASN A 184 -18.17 32.50 -4.61
CA ASN A 184 -19.20 31.47 -4.62
C ASN A 184 -18.68 30.13 -4.05
N TYR A 185 -19.59 29.17 -3.87
CA TYR A 185 -19.26 27.84 -3.31
C TYR A 185 -18.13 27.15 -4.08
N ILE A 186 -18.19 27.14 -5.42
CA ILE A 186 -17.20 26.47 -6.27
C ILE A 186 -15.84 27.14 -6.14
N GLN A 187 -15.79 28.46 -6.14
CA GLN A 187 -14.55 29.22 -5.96
C GLN A 187 -13.92 28.93 -4.59
N THR A 188 -14.72 28.92 -3.53
CA THR A 188 -14.26 28.60 -2.18
C THR A 188 -13.80 27.14 -2.08
N LEU A 189 -14.50 26.21 -2.72
CA LEU A 189 -14.14 24.79 -2.76
C LEU A 189 -12.78 24.61 -3.47
N LEU A 190 -12.64 25.10 -4.69
CA LEU A 190 -11.44 24.85 -5.51
C LEU A 190 -10.21 25.64 -5.01
N LYS A 191 -10.37 26.90 -4.61
CA LYS A 191 -9.23 27.77 -4.26
C LYS A 191 -8.79 27.64 -2.81
N LEU A 192 -9.68 27.27 -1.89
CA LEU A 192 -9.36 27.18 -0.47
C LEU A 192 -9.49 25.73 0.06
N ARG A 193 -10.71 25.17 0.03
CA ARG A 193 -11.02 23.95 0.78
C ARG A 193 -10.36 22.72 0.21
N LEU A 194 -10.30 22.60 -1.12
CA LEU A 194 -9.63 21.48 -1.79
C LEU A 194 -8.11 21.58 -1.61
N ALA A 195 -7.54 22.78 -1.69
CA ALA A 195 -6.11 22.99 -1.42
C ALA A 195 -5.76 22.55 0.02
N THR A 196 -6.56 22.95 1.01
CA THR A 196 -6.39 22.52 2.43
C THR A 196 -6.59 21.02 2.60
N ALA A 197 -7.46 20.39 1.80
CA ALA A 197 -7.74 18.95 1.87
C ALA A 197 -6.66 18.07 1.25
N MET A 198 -5.79 18.62 0.37
CA MET A 198 -4.80 17.83 -0.37
C MET A 198 -3.93 16.90 0.49
N PRO A 199 -3.36 17.32 1.63
CA PRO A 199 -2.57 16.41 2.47
C PRO A 199 -3.37 15.23 2.99
N PHE A 200 -4.65 15.43 3.32
CA PHE A 200 -5.57 14.37 3.77
C PHE A 200 -5.90 13.40 2.62
N ILE A 201 -6.17 13.93 1.44
CA ILE A 201 -6.44 13.14 0.24
C ILE A 201 -5.22 12.26 -0.08
N PHE A 202 -4.02 12.83 -0.09
CA PHE A 202 -2.79 12.08 -0.32
C PHE A 202 -2.50 11.06 0.78
N ASN A 203 -2.85 11.36 2.04
CA ASN A 203 -2.76 10.36 3.10
C ASN A 203 -3.67 9.15 2.82
N GLY A 204 -4.93 9.39 2.43
CA GLY A 204 -5.84 8.34 1.97
C GLY A 204 -5.29 7.57 0.77
N LEU A 205 -4.81 8.28 -0.27
CA LEU A 205 -4.22 7.66 -1.46
C LEU A 205 -3.04 6.74 -1.11
N LYS A 206 -2.16 7.14 -0.21
CA LYS A 206 -1.03 6.31 0.27
C LYS A 206 -1.50 5.03 0.97
N ILE A 207 -2.48 5.13 1.86
CA ILE A 207 -3.08 3.95 2.53
C ILE A 207 -3.67 3.00 1.48
N CYS A 208 -4.36 3.54 0.50
CA CYS A 208 -5.03 2.77 -0.55
C CYS A 208 -4.07 2.06 -1.51
N THR A 209 -2.79 2.46 -1.63
CA THR A 209 -1.81 1.72 -2.44
C THR A 209 -1.60 0.30 -1.92
N THR A 210 -1.42 0.15 -0.62
CA THR A 210 -1.25 -1.16 0.02
C THR A 210 -2.57 -1.95 0.02
N LEU A 211 -3.68 -1.28 0.38
CA LEU A 211 -4.99 -1.92 0.39
C LEU A 211 -5.40 -2.46 -0.99
N SER A 212 -5.04 -1.78 -2.06
CA SER A 212 -5.36 -2.24 -3.42
C SER A 212 -4.66 -3.53 -3.80
N LEU A 213 -3.38 -3.70 -3.42
CA LEU A 213 -2.66 -4.94 -3.65
C LEU A 213 -3.19 -6.08 -2.78
N ILE A 214 -3.42 -5.82 -1.50
CA ILE A 214 -4.02 -6.81 -0.59
C ILE A 214 -5.38 -7.25 -1.13
N GLY A 215 -6.24 -6.29 -1.52
CA GLY A 215 -7.57 -6.59 -2.05
C GLY A 215 -7.53 -7.44 -3.33
N ALA A 216 -6.62 -7.14 -4.25
CA ALA A 216 -6.45 -7.92 -5.48
C ALA A 216 -5.97 -9.35 -5.18
N ILE A 217 -4.94 -9.51 -4.34
CA ILE A 217 -4.39 -10.81 -3.94
C ILE A 217 -5.46 -11.66 -3.23
N VAL A 218 -6.20 -11.07 -2.28
CA VAL A 218 -7.27 -11.77 -1.55
C VAL A 218 -8.40 -12.18 -2.48
N ALA A 219 -8.80 -11.32 -3.42
CA ALA A 219 -9.82 -11.66 -4.39
C ALA A 219 -9.43 -12.82 -5.31
N GLU A 220 -8.14 -12.96 -5.62
CA GLU A 220 -7.60 -14.06 -6.41
C GLU A 220 -7.66 -15.42 -5.71
N PHE A 221 -7.67 -15.46 -4.38
CA PHE A 221 -7.85 -16.71 -3.62
C PHE A 221 -9.22 -17.36 -3.86
N PHE A 222 -10.23 -16.57 -4.18
CA PHE A 222 -11.59 -17.06 -4.42
C PHE A 222 -11.88 -17.37 -5.89
N GLY A 223 -10.94 -17.11 -6.77
CA GLY A 223 -11.04 -17.45 -8.18
C GLY A 223 -10.21 -16.53 -9.07
N SER A 224 -9.37 -17.13 -9.88
CA SER A 224 -8.52 -16.42 -10.83
C SER A 224 -8.34 -17.25 -12.10
N PRO A 225 -8.15 -16.63 -13.28
CA PRO A 225 -7.74 -17.35 -14.46
C PRO A 225 -6.27 -17.74 -14.28
N ILE A 226 -5.92 -18.94 -13.99
CA ILE A 226 -4.60 -19.61 -13.99
C ILE A 226 -3.33 -18.69 -13.85
N ARG A 227 -3.53 -17.39 -13.52
CA ARG A 227 -2.50 -16.36 -13.39
C ARG A 227 -2.88 -15.35 -12.30
N GLY A 228 -1.88 -14.85 -11.59
CA GLY A 228 -2.00 -13.84 -10.57
C GLY A 228 -1.23 -14.23 -9.32
N MET A 229 -0.70 -13.22 -8.60
CA MET A 229 0.12 -13.43 -7.40
C MET A 229 -0.66 -14.20 -6.32
N GLY A 230 -1.92 -13.81 -6.06
CA GLY A 230 -2.77 -14.49 -5.09
C GLY A 230 -3.13 -15.92 -5.52
N PHE A 231 -3.44 -16.12 -6.81
CA PHE A 231 -3.65 -17.46 -7.35
C PHE A 231 -2.40 -18.34 -7.15
N ARG A 232 -1.22 -17.82 -7.48
CA ARG A 232 0.03 -18.57 -7.33
C ARG A 232 0.28 -18.94 -5.88
N ILE A 233 0.15 -17.98 -4.95
CA ILE A 233 0.30 -18.24 -3.53
C ILE A 233 -0.67 -19.32 -3.06
N SER A 234 -1.95 -19.25 -3.44
CA SER A 234 -2.97 -20.22 -3.00
C SER A 234 -2.79 -21.62 -3.59
N THR A 235 -2.15 -21.75 -4.74
CA THR A 235 -1.93 -23.05 -5.41
C THR A 235 -0.58 -23.68 -5.04
N GLU A 236 0.47 -22.87 -4.82
CA GLU A 236 1.81 -23.40 -4.51
C GLU A 236 2.01 -23.66 -3.00
N ALA A 237 1.32 -22.94 -2.12
CA ALA A 237 1.41 -23.19 -0.67
C ALA A 237 0.97 -24.63 -0.29
N PRO A 238 -0.17 -25.16 -0.76
CA PRO A 238 -0.54 -26.55 -0.48
C PRO A 238 0.38 -27.59 -1.14
N ARG A 239 1.16 -27.20 -2.16
CA ARG A 239 2.17 -28.06 -2.81
C ARG A 239 3.51 -28.03 -2.12
N PHE A 240 3.61 -27.28 -1.00
CA PHE A 240 4.84 -27.08 -0.27
C PHE A 240 5.97 -26.41 -1.06
N ALA A 241 5.64 -25.71 -2.15
CA ALA A 241 6.59 -24.91 -2.94
C ALA A 241 6.72 -23.49 -2.37
N LEU A 242 7.16 -23.38 -1.11
CA LEU A 242 7.23 -22.12 -0.40
C LEU A 242 8.28 -21.16 -0.98
N ASP A 243 9.27 -21.64 -1.70
CA ASP A 243 10.21 -20.82 -2.46
C ASP A 243 9.48 -19.93 -3.51
N MET A 244 8.48 -20.50 -4.20
CA MET A 244 7.65 -19.75 -5.14
C MET A 244 6.70 -18.80 -4.44
N VAL A 245 6.11 -19.20 -3.32
CA VAL A 245 5.23 -18.33 -2.50
C VAL A 245 6.00 -17.10 -2.02
N TRP A 246 7.20 -17.27 -1.50
CA TRP A 246 8.05 -16.16 -1.06
C TRP A 246 8.55 -15.29 -2.22
N ALA A 247 8.78 -15.87 -3.40
CA ALA A 247 9.10 -15.11 -4.60
C ALA A 247 7.95 -14.18 -5.00
N GLU A 248 6.69 -14.67 -4.97
CA GLU A 248 5.50 -13.86 -5.24
C GLU A 248 5.29 -12.76 -4.18
N ILE A 249 5.48 -13.08 -2.90
CA ILE A 249 5.43 -12.10 -1.80
C ILE A 249 6.48 -11.00 -2.03
N SER A 250 7.67 -11.35 -2.51
CA SER A 250 8.72 -10.39 -2.83
C SER A 250 8.32 -9.47 -4.00
N VAL A 251 7.70 -10.00 -5.04
CA VAL A 251 7.14 -9.21 -6.15
C VAL A 251 6.06 -8.25 -5.63
N ALA A 252 5.14 -8.75 -4.79
CA ALA A 252 4.09 -7.92 -4.20
C ALA A 252 4.66 -6.79 -3.33
N ALA A 253 5.70 -7.07 -2.52
CA ALA A 253 6.37 -6.09 -1.69
C ALA A 253 7.06 -4.99 -2.52
N ILE A 254 7.76 -5.37 -3.59
CA ILE A 254 8.38 -4.43 -4.53
C ILE A 254 7.31 -3.59 -5.22
N ALA A 255 6.25 -4.21 -5.74
CA ALA A 255 5.15 -3.52 -6.41
C ALA A 255 4.47 -2.50 -5.49
N GLY A 256 4.17 -2.90 -4.24
CA GLY A 256 3.56 -2.03 -3.23
C GLY A 256 4.46 -0.85 -2.86
N SER A 257 5.74 -1.11 -2.67
CA SER A 257 6.73 -0.08 -2.36
C SER A 257 6.88 0.94 -3.49
N LEU A 258 6.94 0.49 -4.73
CA LEU A 258 7.01 1.35 -5.91
C LEU A 258 5.72 2.17 -6.08
N PHE A 259 4.56 1.56 -5.89
CA PHE A 259 3.29 2.25 -5.99
C PHE A 259 3.15 3.32 -4.90
N TYR A 260 3.44 2.97 -3.64
CA TYR A 260 3.46 3.92 -2.53
C TYR A 260 4.45 5.07 -2.79
N GLY A 261 5.67 4.74 -3.20
CA GLY A 261 6.70 5.72 -3.55
C GLY A 261 6.26 6.68 -4.65
N GLY A 262 5.59 6.17 -5.69
CA GLY A 262 5.00 6.98 -6.76
C GLY A 262 3.98 7.99 -6.24
N VAL A 263 3.07 7.56 -5.34
CA VAL A 263 2.08 8.46 -4.72
C VAL A 263 2.75 9.50 -3.82
N VAL A 264 3.79 9.12 -3.06
CA VAL A 264 4.57 10.06 -2.24
C VAL A 264 5.27 11.11 -3.09
N LEU A 265 5.82 10.72 -4.24
CA LEU A 265 6.45 11.68 -5.17
C LEU A 265 5.43 12.65 -5.76
N LEU A 266 4.23 12.17 -6.11
CA LEU A 266 3.12 13.00 -6.55
C LEU A 266 2.66 13.97 -5.45
N GLU A 267 2.53 13.49 -4.22
CA GLU A 267 2.21 14.33 -3.06
C GLU A 267 3.20 15.49 -2.92
N LYS A 268 4.50 15.20 -2.89
CA LYS A 268 5.55 16.22 -2.77
C LYS A 268 5.46 17.27 -3.88
N LYS A 269 5.17 16.85 -5.10
CA LYS A 269 5.04 17.76 -6.24
C LYS A 269 3.79 18.65 -6.17
N ILE A 270 2.68 18.09 -5.66
CA ILE A 270 1.39 18.78 -5.63
C ILE A 270 1.21 19.61 -4.37
N THR A 271 1.75 19.18 -3.22
CA THR A 271 1.59 19.84 -1.92
C THR A 271 2.85 20.58 -1.46
N PHE A 272 3.68 21.05 -2.38
CA PHE A 272 4.97 21.69 -2.07
C PHE A 272 4.85 22.92 -1.15
N TRP A 273 3.70 23.59 -1.15
CA TRP A 273 3.43 24.76 -0.28
C TRP A 273 3.12 24.39 1.17
N HIS A 274 2.75 23.14 1.45
CA HIS A 274 2.28 22.74 2.78
C HIS A 274 3.45 22.66 3.79
N PRO A 275 3.29 23.13 5.05
CA PRO A 275 4.35 23.12 6.07
C PRO A 275 4.97 21.75 6.31
N SER A 276 4.20 20.66 6.19
CA SER A 276 4.71 19.29 6.34
C SER A 276 5.79 18.90 5.35
N GLN A 277 5.93 19.63 4.23
CA GLN A 277 6.94 19.39 3.20
C GLN A 277 8.16 20.31 3.34
N ARG A 278 8.02 21.46 4.02
CA ARG A 278 9.10 22.45 4.18
C ARG A 278 10.16 22.05 5.22
N GLY A 279 9.83 21.17 6.18
CA GLY A 279 10.75 20.72 7.22
C GLY A 279 11.68 19.57 6.81
N ARG A 280 11.69 19.15 5.54
CA ARG A 280 12.52 18.06 5.01
C ARG A 280 13.45 18.49 3.87
N ALA A 281 13.61 19.80 3.65
CA ALA A 281 14.54 20.38 2.68
C ALA A 281 15.89 20.67 3.32
#